data_6a94eba163113d4c7a1565ed89b35734
#
_entry.id   6a94eba163113d4c7a1565ed89b35734
#
_cell.length_a   1.000
_cell.length_b   1.000
_cell.length_c   1.000
_cell.angle_alpha   90.00
_cell.angle_beta   90.00
_cell.angle_gamma   90.00
#
_symmetry.space_group_name_H-M   'P 1'
#
loop_
_entity.id
_entity.type
_entity.pdbx_description
1 polymer ?
#
loop_
_entity_poly.entity_id
_entity_poly.type
_entity_poly.pdbx_seq_one_letter_code
_entity_poly.pdbx_strand_id
1 'polypeptide(L)'
;MRSHSQRQQVLSPTTFTQTNLISDGSSQAGSAQQTDPNLINPWGVAYSATGPFWISENNSGFSSIDSVTANGVTINAIPPVTIAPPTPGSGPAAPTGQVFNSFASTGAFMLQDGSPASFLFATEDGTISGWNPGAGTQSIIAVNESANPADGNEAQGVGAVYKGLAIADTKNGPLLYAANFRHGTVDVYDQNFNEVNSFTDKNLPAGYAPFNVQVLDNKLFVTFALQDSTAHDDVAGPGNGFVDEFDLQGHLLARVASGGPLDSPWGLAIAPSSFGTFGGDLLVGNFGDGTIEAYNLKNDQFVGNLTDASGNPIVIPDLWELIPGNNGSAGNSNTIYFTSGVQDEMHGLFGSLTANPTPSPAALTGTDSHHMTG
;
A
#
# COMPACT_ATOMS: atom_id res chain seq x y z
N MET A 1 -31.95 25.41 -41.72
CA MET A 1 -30.87 24.61 -41.08
C MET A 1 -30.88 24.89 -39.59
N ARG A 2 -31.38 23.96 -38.79
CA ARG A 2 -31.32 24.10 -37.31
C ARG A 2 -30.06 23.40 -36.83
N SER A 3 -29.16 24.16 -36.32
CA SER A 3 -27.94 23.70 -35.67
C SER A 3 -28.32 23.00 -34.36
N HIS A 4 -28.17 21.66 -34.28
CA HIS A 4 -28.24 20.92 -33.03
C HIS A 4 -26.87 21.11 -32.32
N SER A 5 -26.82 22.05 -31.41
CA SER A 5 -25.74 22.12 -30.44
C SER A 5 -25.89 20.91 -29.50
N GLN A 6 -25.10 19.88 -29.69
CA GLN A 6 -24.91 18.85 -28.68
C GLN A 6 -24.20 19.49 -27.49
N ARG A 7 -24.93 19.72 -26.40
CA ARG A 7 -24.31 20.02 -25.12
C ARG A 7 -23.56 18.76 -24.70
N GLN A 8 -22.21 18.80 -24.71
CA GLN A 8 -21.41 17.83 -23.99
C GLN A 8 -21.86 17.85 -22.52
N GLN A 9 -22.41 16.75 -22.03
CA GLN A 9 -22.66 16.55 -20.62
C GLN A 9 -21.29 16.54 -19.93
N VAL A 10 -20.97 17.58 -19.19
CA VAL A 10 -19.83 17.56 -18.26
C VAL A 10 -20.27 16.65 -17.12
N LEU A 11 -19.72 15.45 -17.09
CA LEU A 11 -19.90 14.55 -15.95
C LEU A 11 -19.32 15.25 -14.71
N SER A 12 -20.09 15.30 -13.64
CA SER A 12 -19.57 15.77 -12.35
C SER A 12 -18.38 14.90 -11.95
N PRO A 13 -17.28 15.49 -11.44
CA PRO A 13 -16.15 14.71 -10.99
C PRO A 13 -16.56 13.75 -9.89
N THR A 14 -15.98 12.55 -9.88
CA THR A 14 -16.17 11.58 -8.80
C THR A 14 -15.55 12.13 -7.54
N THR A 15 -16.28 12.12 -6.44
CA THR A 15 -15.80 12.50 -5.11
C THR A 15 -15.83 11.31 -4.19
N PHE A 16 -15.13 11.41 -3.06
CA PHE A 16 -14.92 10.28 -2.15
C PHE A 16 -15.24 10.66 -0.72
N THR A 17 -15.61 9.65 0.07
CA THR A 17 -15.79 9.76 1.51
C THR A 17 -14.73 8.92 2.20
N GLN A 18 -13.97 9.56 3.11
CA GLN A 18 -13.08 8.89 4.04
C GLN A 18 -13.86 8.46 5.28
N THR A 19 -13.61 7.24 5.74
CA THR A 19 -14.14 6.71 6.99
C THR A 19 -13.00 6.14 7.82
N ASN A 20 -12.81 6.64 9.04
CA ASN A 20 -11.85 6.14 10.00
C ASN A 20 -12.42 4.89 10.68
N LEU A 21 -11.75 3.77 10.56
CA LEU A 21 -12.20 2.46 11.04
C LEU A 21 -11.57 2.09 12.37
N ILE A 22 -10.25 2.18 12.49
CA ILE A 22 -9.48 1.87 13.70
C ILE A 22 -8.46 2.98 13.92
N SER A 23 -8.27 3.43 15.16
CA SER A 23 -7.18 4.31 15.56
C SER A 23 -6.52 3.82 16.84
N ASP A 24 -5.34 4.33 17.17
CA ASP A 24 -4.65 4.07 18.44
C ASP A 24 -5.34 4.71 19.67
N GLY A 25 -6.38 5.51 19.45
CA GLY A 25 -7.13 6.22 20.48
C GLY A 25 -6.58 7.60 20.82
N SER A 26 -5.51 8.05 20.16
CA SER A 26 -5.03 9.42 20.32
C SER A 26 -5.99 10.43 19.67
N SER A 27 -6.02 11.65 20.21
CA SER A 27 -6.82 12.72 19.61
C SER A 27 -6.30 13.16 18.24
N GLN A 28 -5.04 12.87 17.95
CA GLN A 28 -4.36 13.20 16.69
C GLN A 28 -4.75 12.25 15.57
N ALA A 29 -4.97 10.97 15.88
CA ALA A 29 -5.47 9.99 14.91
C ALA A 29 -6.96 10.22 14.56
N GLY A 30 -7.65 11.07 15.32
CA GLY A 30 -9.06 11.37 15.12
C GLY A 30 -9.99 10.29 15.66
N SER A 31 -11.30 10.53 15.53
CA SER A 31 -12.31 9.56 15.95
C SER A 31 -12.41 8.43 14.93
N ALA A 32 -12.37 7.18 15.39
CA ALA A 32 -12.57 5.98 14.61
C ALA A 32 -13.68 5.10 15.19
N GLN A 33 -14.13 4.08 14.44
CA GLN A 33 -15.18 3.16 14.92
C GLN A 33 -14.68 2.25 16.05
N GLN A 34 -13.39 1.89 16.04
CA GLN A 34 -12.73 1.06 17.04
C GLN A 34 -11.40 1.69 17.47
N THR A 35 -10.92 1.26 18.64
CA THR A 35 -9.61 1.68 19.16
C THR A 35 -8.74 0.45 19.41
N ASP A 36 -7.55 0.44 18.82
CA ASP A 36 -6.48 -0.49 19.15
C ASP A 36 -5.23 0.30 19.55
N PRO A 37 -4.84 0.33 20.82
CA PRO A 37 -3.69 1.10 21.28
C PRO A 37 -2.34 0.60 20.73
N ASN A 38 -2.30 -0.56 20.06
CA ASN A 38 -1.11 -1.08 19.41
C ASN A 38 -0.98 -0.62 17.94
N LEU A 39 -2.05 -0.08 17.34
CA LEU A 39 -2.04 0.41 15.97
C LEU A 39 -1.19 1.69 15.88
N ILE A 40 0.14 1.56 16.02
CA ILE A 40 1.06 2.68 15.98
C ILE A 40 1.92 2.57 14.73
N ASN A 41 1.87 3.62 13.90
CA ASN A 41 2.54 3.68 12.60
C ASN A 41 2.26 2.42 11.73
N PRO A 42 0.98 2.17 11.36
CA PRO A 42 0.64 1.02 10.54
C PRO A 42 1.05 1.24 9.08
N TRP A 43 1.80 0.29 8.52
CA TRP A 43 2.32 0.33 7.14
C TRP A 43 1.57 -0.62 6.22
N GLY A 44 2.20 -1.74 5.84
CA GLY A 44 1.70 -2.68 4.87
C GLY A 44 0.50 -3.49 5.34
N VAL A 45 -0.36 -3.84 4.40
CA VAL A 45 -1.58 -4.62 4.64
C VAL A 45 -1.65 -5.80 3.68
N ALA A 46 -2.03 -6.97 4.19
CA ALA A 46 -2.29 -8.14 3.38
C ALA A 46 -3.52 -8.90 3.86
N TYR A 47 -4.05 -9.78 3.03
CA TYR A 47 -5.14 -10.70 3.38
C TYR A 47 -5.12 -11.95 2.50
N SER A 48 -5.68 -13.04 2.98
CA SER A 48 -6.00 -14.20 2.14
C SER A 48 -7.29 -13.95 1.35
N ALA A 49 -7.62 -14.82 0.41
CA ALA A 49 -8.75 -14.61 -0.53
C ALA A 49 -10.08 -14.19 0.14
N THR A 50 -10.36 -14.64 1.38
CA THR A 50 -11.57 -14.29 2.13
C THR A 50 -11.30 -13.93 3.59
N GLY A 51 -10.02 -13.91 3.98
CA GLY A 51 -9.58 -13.66 5.36
C GLY A 51 -9.61 -12.19 5.76
N PRO A 52 -9.35 -11.90 7.03
CA PRO A 52 -9.27 -10.54 7.56
C PRO A 52 -8.03 -9.80 7.06
N PHE A 53 -7.99 -8.51 7.31
CA PHE A 53 -6.78 -7.70 7.15
C PHE A 53 -5.73 -8.11 8.17
N TRP A 54 -4.50 -8.23 7.70
CA TRP A 54 -3.29 -8.29 8.48
C TRP A 54 -2.58 -6.96 8.28
N ILE A 55 -2.22 -6.26 9.36
CA ILE A 55 -1.68 -4.90 9.32
C ILE A 55 -0.34 -4.88 10.05
N SER A 56 0.74 -4.52 9.36
CA SER A 56 2.06 -4.31 9.96
C SER A 56 2.07 -3.05 10.81
N GLU A 57 2.29 -3.17 12.10
CA GLU A 57 2.37 -2.07 13.07
C GLU A 57 3.84 -1.79 13.36
N ASN A 58 4.43 -0.86 12.61
CA ASN A 58 5.87 -0.62 12.59
C ASN A 58 6.44 -0.31 13.98
N ASN A 59 5.84 0.62 14.71
CA ASN A 59 6.38 1.04 16.01
C ASN A 59 6.00 0.10 17.17
N SER A 60 5.03 -0.79 16.99
CA SER A 60 4.61 -1.77 18.01
C SER A 60 5.27 -3.13 17.84
N GLY A 61 5.75 -3.45 16.62
CA GLY A 61 6.38 -4.73 16.31
C GLY A 61 5.41 -5.89 16.16
N PHE A 62 4.14 -5.60 15.77
CA PHE A 62 3.11 -6.59 15.57
C PHE A 62 2.62 -6.63 14.11
N SER A 63 1.92 -7.69 13.78
CA SER A 63 0.91 -7.69 12.72
C SER A 63 -0.44 -7.97 13.38
N SER A 64 -1.34 -6.96 13.41
CA SER A 64 -2.71 -7.13 13.91
C SER A 64 -3.59 -7.80 12.86
N ILE A 65 -4.74 -8.35 13.30
CA ILE A 65 -5.61 -9.14 12.43
C ILE A 65 -7.04 -8.67 12.63
N ASP A 66 -7.49 -7.82 11.70
CA ASP A 66 -8.71 -7.04 11.86
C ASP A 66 -9.73 -7.36 10.76
N SER A 67 -10.98 -7.53 11.14
CA SER A 67 -12.06 -7.80 10.19
C SER A 67 -12.90 -6.55 9.94
N VAL A 68 -13.21 -6.32 8.67
CA VAL A 68 -14.19 -5.32 8.24
C VAL A 68 -15.27 -6.03 7.42
N THR A 69 -16.48 -6.05 7.93
CA THR A 69 -17.62 -6.73 7.30
C THR A 69 -18.84 -5.81 7.29
N ALA A 70 -19.93 -6.25 6.68
CA ALA A 70 -21.21 -5.54 6.75
C ALA A 70 -21.73 -5.36 8.20
N ASN A 71 -21.23 -6.18 9.15
CA ASN A 71 -21.60 -6.11 10.56
C ASN A 71 -20.74 -5.12 11.37
N GLY A 72 -19.75 -4.50 10.74
CA GLY A 72 -18.83 -3.55 11.35
C GLY A 72 -17.38 -4.03 11.39
N VAL A 73 -16.60 -3.34 12.21
CA VAL A 73 -15.16 -3.57 12.42
C VAL A 73 -14.95 -4.41 13.67
N THR A 74 -14.13 -5.45 13.58
CA THR A 74 -13.70 -6.28 14.70
C THR A 74 -12.18 -6.28 14.75
N ILE A 75 -11.60 -5.71 15.79
CA ILE A 75 -10.16 -5.68 16.02
C ILE A 75 -9.69 -7.00 16.62
N ASN A 76 -8.47 -7.39 16.29
CA ASN A 76 -7.79 -8.57 16.82
C ASN A 76 -8.69 -9.82 16.81
N ALA A 77 -9.27 -10.11 15.64
CA ALA A 77 -10.13 -11.29 15.40
C ALA A 77 -9.45 -12.60 15.81
N ILE A 78 -8.12 -12.63 15.72
CA ILE A 78 -7.22 -13.59 16.38
C ILE A 78 -6.07 -12.78 17.02
N PRO A 79 -5.34 -13.34 18.03
CA PRO A 79 -4.23 -12.61 18.65
C PRO A 79 -3.21 -12.11 17.63
N PRO A 80 -2.70 -10.87 17.77
CA PRO A 80 -1.69 -10.33 16.86
C PRO A 80 -0.42 -11.17 16.87
N VAL A 81 0.28 -11.17 15.75
CA VAL A 81 1.55 -11.85 15.59
C VAL A 81 2.68 -10.89 15.93
N THR A 82 3.54 -11.24 16.90
CA THR A 82 4.77 -10.51 17.18
C THR A 82 5.78 -10.77 16.06
N ILE A 83 6.31 -9.73 15.45
CA ILE A 83 7.35 -9.84 14.44
C ILE A 83 8.70 -9.99 15.15
N ALA A 84 9.46 -11.02 14.77
CA ALA A 84 10.72 -11.33 15.41
C ALA A 84 11.78 -10.28 15.04
N PRO A 85 12.45 -9.63 16.02
CA PRO A 85 13.58 -8.76 15.75
C PRO A 85 14.82 -9.57 15.34
N PRO A 86 15.79 -8.97 14.58
CA PRO A 86 16.98 -9.69 14.08
C PRO A 86 17.84 -10.27 15.22
N THR A 87 17.85 -9.61 16.38
CA THR A 87 18.53 -10.08 17.59
C THR A 87 17.50 -10.21 18.70
N PRO A 88 17.34 -11.41 19.32
CA PRO A 88 16.42 -11.58 20.45
C PRO A 88 16.70 -10.58 21.58
N GLY A 89 15.64 -9.89 22.04
CA GLY A 89 15.72 -8.91 23.12
C GLY A 89 16.24 -7.52 22.72
N SER A 90 16.40 -7.22 21.41
CA SER A 90 16.81 -5.89 20.92
C SER A 90 15.67 -4.84 20.91
N GLY A 91 14.47 -5.21 21.35
CA GLY A 91 13.25 -4.39 21.27
C GLY A 91 12.24 -4.96 20.28
N PRO A 92 11.14 -4.26 20.00
CA PRO A 92 10.24 -4.63 18.94
C PRO A 92 10.93 -4.53 17.56
N ALA A 93 10.57 -5.40 16.63
CA ALA A 93 10.92 -5.23 15.22
C ALA A 93 10.13 -4.07 14.61
N ALA A 94 10.59 -3.55 13.49
CA ALA A 94 9.90 -2.50 12.72
C ALA A 94 9.31 -3.08 11.42
N PRO A 95 8.16 -3.81 11.47
CA PRO A 95 7.55 -4.39 10.29
C PRO A 95 7.00 -3.32 9.34
N THR A 96 7.16 -3.57 8.04
CA THR A 96 6.79 -2.66 6.96
C THR A 96 5.85 -3.35 5.96
N GLY A 97 6.33 -3.72 4.78
CA GLY A 97 5.55 -4.48 3.81
C GLY A 97 5.23 -5.89 4.28
N GLN A 98 4.06 -6.39 3.92
CA GLN A 98 3.69 -7.79 4.17
C GLN A 98 2.86 -8.38 3.05
N VAL A 99 2.90 -9.70 2.90
CA VAL A 99 2.14 -10.42 1.87
C VAL A 99 1.54 -11.72 2.41
N PHE A 100 0.40 -12.11 1.85
CA PHE A 100 -0.16 -13.46 2.01
C PHE A 100 0.54 -14.41 1.03
N ASN A 101 1.04 -15.54 1.52
CA ASN A 101 1.62 -16.59 0.70
C ASN A 101 0.52 -17.48 0.10
N SER A 102 0.04 -17.14 -1.08
CA SER A 102 -0.94 -17.95 -1.81
C SER A 102 -0.36 -19.30 -2.32
N PHE A 103 0.95 -19.51 -2.22
CA PHE A 103 1.68 -20.69 -2.68
C PHE A 103 2.03 -21.67 -1.54
N ALA A 104 1.55 -21.43 -0.32
CA ALA A 104 1.82 -22.29 0.84
C ALA A 104 1.46 -23.77 0.59
N SER A 105 0.39 -24.04 -0.15
CA SER A 105 -0.03 -25.40 -0.49
C SER A 105 0.96 -26.16 -1.40
N THR A 106 1.86 -25.44 -2.08
CA THR A 106 2.93 -26.05 -2.90
C THR A 106 4.23 -26.29 -2.13
N GLY A 107 4.27 -25.88 -0.85
CA GLY A 107 5.46 -25.95 -0.01
C GLY A 107 6.43 -24.78 -0.22
N ALA A 108 6.00 -23.71 -0.90
CA ALA A 108 6.83 -22.53 -1.09
C ALA A 108 6.96 -21.71 0.20
N PHE A 109 8.13 -21.12 0.41
CA PHE A 109 8.47 -20.31 1.58
C PHE A 109 8.37 -21.08 2.90
N MET A 110 9.07 -22.25 2.91
CA MET A 110 9.15 -23.15 4.06
C MET A 110 9.96 -22.49 5.19
N LEU A 111 9.38 -22.45 6.39
CA LEU A 111 10.05 -21.95 7.59
C LEU A 111 10.85 -23.03 8.31
N GLN A 112 11.66 -22.64 9.28
CA GLN A 112 12.50 -23.58 10.05
C GLN A 112 11.69 -24.59 10.91
N ASP A 113 10.43 -24.29 11.18
CA ASP A 113 9.51 -25.21 11.88
C ASP A 113 9.00 -26.35 10.98
N GLY A 114 9.39 -26.36 9.69
CA GLY A 114 9.01 -27.38 8.72
C GLY A 114 7.64 -27.17 8.08
N SER A 115 7.05 -25.98 8.24
CA SER A 115 5.78 -25.60 7.63
C SER A 115 5.95 -24.36 6.75
N PRO A 116 5.22 -24.22 5.63
CA PRO A 116 5.28 -23.03 4.81
C PRO A 116 4.67 -21.82 5.55
N ALA A 117 5.23 -20.63 5.33
CA ALA A 117 4.64 -19.41 5.82
C ALA A 117 3.24 -19.20 5.20
N SER A 118 2.28 -18.74 6.01
CA SER A 118 0.99 -18.22 5.53
C SER A 118 1.09 -16.73 5.18
N PHE A 119 1.84 -15.97 5.99
CA PHE A 119 2.16 -14.56 5.76
C PHE A 119 3.65 -14.34 5.89
N LEU A 120 4.15 -13.37 5.11
CA LEU A 120 5.56 -12.97 5.11
C LEU A 120 5.61 -11.48 5.41
N PHE A 121 6.64 -11.05 6.15
CA PHE A 121 6.82 -9.70 6.65
C PHE A 121 8.23 -9.22 6.37
N ALA A 122 8.37 -8.02 5.85
CA ALA A 122 9.62 -7.29 5.75
C ALA A 122 9.78 -6.34 6.96
N THR A 123 11.01 -5.97 7.30
CA THR A 123 11.27 -5.02 8.39
C THR A 123 12.35 -4.02 8.00
N GLU A 124 12.31 -2.83 8.60
CA GLU A 124 13.41 -1.86 8.51
C GLU A 124 14.68 -2.36 9.18
N ASP A 125 14.56 -3.34 10.10
CA ASP A 125 15.69 -4.02 10.72
C ASP A 125 16.48 -4.89 9.74
N GLY A 126 16.06 -5.03 8.49
CA GLY A 126 16.72 -5.83 7.45
C GLY A 126 16.40 -7.32 7.53
N THR A 127 15.23 -7.69 8.03
CA THR A 127 14.79 -9.09 8.05
C THR A 127 13.56 -9.32 7.17
N ILE A 128 13.44 -10.56 6.68
CA ILE A 128 12.19 -11.11 6.18
C ILE A 128 11.85 -12.30 7.07
N SER A 129 10.66 -12.26 7.66
CA SER A 129 10.14 -13.33 8.50
C SER A 129 8.82 -13.87 7.96
N GLY A 130 8.45 -15.06 8.39
CA GLY A 130 7.17 -15.65 8.03
C GLY A 130 6.43 -16.15 9.26
N TRP A 131 5.12 -16.32 9.11
CA TRP A 131 4.26 -16.89 10.12
C TRP A 131 3.32 -17.93 9.51
N ASN A 132 3.07 -18.97 10.29
CA ASN A 132 2.03 -19.97 10.07
C ASN A 132 1.39 -20.35 11.42
N PRO A 133 0.24 -21.02 11.44
CA PRO A 133 -0.42 -21.40 12.70
C PRO A 133 0.43 -22.22 13.66
N GLY A 134 1.44 -22.96 13.16
CA GLY A 134 2.38 -23.75 13.98
C GLY A 134 3.40 -22.91 14.73
N ALA A 135 3.70 -21.71 14.25
CA ALA A 135 4.65 -20.77 14.86
C ALA A 135 4.11 -20.09 16.14
N GLY A 136 2.82 -20.29 16.46
CA GLY A 136 2.20 -19.67 17.63
C GLY A 136 1.94 -18.19 17.44
N THR A 137 2.45 -17.35 18.35
CA THR A 137 2.21 -15.88 18.33
C THR A 137 3.41 -15.08 17.85
N GLN A 138 4.45 -15.71 17.32
CA GLN A 138 5.66 -15.01 16.85
C GLN A 138 6.05 -15.50 15.47
N SER A 139 6.50 -14.57 14.59
CA SER A 139 7.05 -14.91 13.29
C SER A 139 8.44 -15.57 13.41
N ILE A 140 8.82 -16.31 12.37
CA ILE A 140 10.12 -16.99 12.27
C ILE A 140 10.94 -16.28 11.19
N ILE A 141 12.14 -15.80 11.53
CA ILE A 141 13.04 -15.14 10.58
C ILE A 141 13.50 -16.17 9.53
N ALA A 142 13.35 -15.84 8.27
CA ALA A 142 13.78 -16.63 7.13
C ALA A 142 14.99 -16.00 6.42
N VAL A 143 15.06 -14.67 6.35
CA VAL A 143 16.18 -13.90 5.80
C VAL A 143 16.63 -12.89 6.86
N ASN A 144 17.94 -12.76 7.06
CA ASN A 144 18.51 -11.79 8.00
C ASN A 144 19.70 -11.07 7.35
N GLU A 145 19.44 -9.89 6.80
CA GLU A 145 20.39 -9.00 6.17
C GLU A 145 20.70 -7.77 7.05
N SER A 146 20.36 -7.85 8.34
CA SER A 146 20.51 -6.75 9.31
C SER A 146 21.95 -6.31 9.54
N ALA A 147 22.93 -7.15 9.22
CA ALA A 147 24.35 -6.89 9.36
C ALA A 147 25.12 -6.91 8.03
N ASN A 148 24.42 -7.10 6.90
CA ASN A 148 25.05 -7.13 5.58
C ASN A 148 25.39 -5.69 5.16
N PRO A 149 26.69 -5.33 4.96
CA PRO A 149 27.03 -3.97 4.58
C PRO A 149 26.43 -3.60 3.23
N ALA A 150 25.89 -2.40 3.14
CA ALA A 150 25.57 -1.80 1.85
C ALA A 150 26.85 -1.70 1.02
N ASP A 151 26.78 -2.06 -0.28
CA ASP A 151 27.91 -2.20 -1.22
C ASP A 151 28.95 -1.08 -1.14
N GLY A 152 29.79 -1.13 -0.10
CA GLY A 152 30.96 -0.26 0.09
C GLY A 152 30.66 1.15 0.62
N ASN A 153 29.45 1.47 1.05
CA ASN A 153 29.12 2.77 1.63
C ASN A 153 28.70 2.66 3.11
N GLU A 154 29.65 2.26 3.97
CA GLU A 154 29.43 2.15 5.42
C GLU A 154 28.99 3.48 6.09
N ALA A 155 29.15 4.62 5.41
CA ALA A 155 28.70 5.92 5.91
C ALA A 155 27.17 6.03 6.00
N GLN A 156 26.44 5.21 5.25
CA GLN A 156 24.98 5.16 5.25
C GLN A 156 24.39 4.15 6.25
N GLY A 157 25.21 3.48 7.03
CA GLY A 157 24.78 2.44 7.98
C GLY A 157 25.02 1.03 7.45
N VAL A 158 24.65 0.03 8.24
CA VAL A 158 24.87 -1.40 7.96
C VAL A 158 23.53 -2.12 7.92
N GLY A 159 23.42 -3.06 6.98
CA GLY A 159 22.25 -3.92 6.80
C GLY A 159 21.21 -3.34 5.86
N ALA A 160 20.33 -4.21 5.39
CA ALA A 160 19.18 -3.84 4.58
C ALA A 160 18.17 -3.01 5.39
N VAL A 161 17.40 -2.18 4.69
CA VAL A 161 16.19 -1.51 5.21
C VAL A 161 15.07 -1.85 4.23
N TYR A 162 14.26 -2.85 4.57
CA TYR A 162 13.15 -3.25 3.71
C TYR A 162 11.90 -2.42 4.00
N LYS A 163 11.35 -1.76 2.98
CA LYS A 163 10.18 -0.89 3.10
C LYS A 163 8.92 -1.52 2.51
N GLY A 164 8.97 -2.08 1.32
CA GLY A 164 7.85 -2.77 0.66
C GLY A 164 8.13 -4.24 0.43
N LEU A 165 7.07 -5.05 0.27
CA LEU A 165 7.16 -6.49 0.01
C LEU A 165 6.05 -6.92 -0.96
N ALA A 166 6.40 -7.71 -1.97
CA ALA A 166 5.44 -8.26 -2.93
C ALA A 166 5.75 -9.73 -3.22
N ILE A 167 4.75 -10.48 -3.65
CA ILE A 167 4.88 -11.91 -4.04
C ILE A 167 4.19 -12.13 -5.39
N ALA A 168 4.82 -12.89 -6.29
CA ALA A 168 4.21 -13.26 -7.57
C ALA A 168 4.53 -14.68 -7.98
N ASP A 169 3.62 -15.27 -8.77
CA ASP A 169 3.91 -16.52 -9.49
C ASP A 169 4.72 -16.24 -10.74
N THR A 170 5.71 -17.08 -10.99
CA THR A 170 6.49 -17.04 -12.24
C THR A 170 6.58 -18.43 -12.84
N LYS A 171 6.95 -18.52 -14.10
CA LYS A 171 7.17 -19.81 -14.78
C LYS A 171 8.19 -20.72 -14.07
N ASN A 172 9.04 -20.17 -13.21
CA ASN A 172 10.08 -20.89 -12.48
C ASN A 172 9.73 -21.08 -10.99
N GLY A 173 8.51 -20.79 -10.59
CA GLY A 173 8.02 -20.82 -9.21
C GLY A 173 7.81 -19.41 -8.65
N PRO A 174 7.21 -19.31 -7.46
CA PRO A 174 6.93 -18.03 -6.84
C PRO A 174 8.21 -17.29 -6.44
N LEU A 175 8.20 -15.97 -6.61
CA LEU A 175 9.25 -15.05 -6.19
C LEU A 175 8.70 -14.05 -5.18
N LEU A 176 9.55 -13.67 -4.23
CA LEU A 176 9.32 -12.61 -3.27
C LEU A 176 10.22 -11.43 -3.62
N TYR A 177 9.66 -10.22 -3.62
CA TYR A 177 10.34 -8.97 -3.97
C TYR A 177 10.32 -8.06 -2.75
N ALA A 178 11.49 -7.60 -2.31
CA ALA A 178 11.66 -6.74 -1.14
C ALA A 178 12.32 -5.42 -1.56
N ALA A 179 11.65 -4.30 -1.35
CA ALA A 179 12.19 -2.98 -1.61
C ALA A 179 13.26 -2.65 -0.55
N ASN A 180 14.53 -2.82 -0.90
CA ASN A 180 15.68 -2.53 -0.05
C ASN A 180 16.07 -1.06 -0.22
N PHE A 181 15.51 -0.22 0.61
CA PHE A 181 15.67 1.23 0.51
C PHE A 181 17.12 1.65 0.68
N ARG A 182 17.84 1.08 1.66
CA ARG A 182 19.25 1.42 1.92
C ARG A 182 20.17 1.04 0.76
N HIS A 183 19.99 -0.13 0.17
CA HIS A 183 20.84 -0.59 -0.94
C HIS A 183 20.40 -0.02 -2.29
N GLY A 184 19.21 0.59 -2.38
CA GLY A 184 18.69 1.17 -3.62
C GLY A 184 18.23 0.14 -4.65
N THR A 185 17.87 -1.06 -4.20
CA THR A 185 17.47 -2.20 -5.04
C THR A 185 16.14 -2.81 -4.59
N VAL A 186 15.46 -3.50 -5.48
CA VAL A 186 14.48 -4.50 -5.14
C VAL A 186 15.19 -5.85 -5.13
N ASP A 187 15.34 -6.45 -3.96
CA ASP A 187 15.96 -7.76 -3.79
C ASP A 187 14.92 -8.84 -4.06
N VAL A 188 15.31 -9.91 -4.76
CA VAL A 188 14.42 -10.95 -5.24
C VAL A 188 14.82 -12.30 -4.67
N TYR A 189 13.89 -12.93 -3.95
CA TYR A 189 14.09 -14.22 -3.29
C TYR A 189 13.24 -15.31 -3.96
N ASP A 190 13.83 -16.50 -4.12
CA ASP A 190 13.10 -17.67 -4.57
C ASP A 190 12.23 -18.27 -3.44
N GLN A 191 11.47 -19.31 -3.76
CA GLN A 191 10.61 -20.02 -2.82
C GLN A 191 11.33 -20.67 -1.62
N ASN A 192 12.66 -20.72 -1.65
CA ASN A 192 13.51 -21.25 -0.57
C ASN A 192 14.25 -20.15 0.18
N PHE A 193 13.88 -18.88 -0.03
CA PHE A 193 14.52 -17.69 0.52
C PHE A 193 15.98 -17.49 0.06
N ASN A 194 16.39 -18.04 -1.07
CA ASN A 194 17.67 -17.67 -1.67
C ASN A 194 17.48 -16.39 -2.47
N GLU A 195 18.35 -15.41 -2.27
CA GLU A 195 18.42 -14.25 -3.16
C GLU A 195 18.90 -14.71 -4.55
N VAL A 196 18.10 -14.45 -5.57
CA VAL A 196 18.35 -14.92 -6.94
C VAL A 196 18.53 -13.78 -7.94
N ASN A 197 18.16 -12.57 -7.58
CA ASN A 197 18.29 -11.36 -8.39
C ASN A 197 18.17 -10.11 -7.52
N SER A 198 18.64 -8.99 -8.04
CA SER A 198 18.27 -7.66 -7.56
C SER A 198 18.19 -6.70 -8.75
N PHE A 199 17.33 -5.69 -8.67
CA PHE A 199 17.16 -4.73 -9.76
C PHE A 199 16.75 -3.35 -9.25
N THR A 200 16.93 -2.34 -10.08
CA THR A 200 16.48 -0.95 -9.87
C THR A 200 16.36 -0.25 -11.21
N ASP A 201 15.78 0.93 -11.27
CA ASP A 201 15.90 1.79 -12.44
C ASP A 201 17.18 2.64 -12.37
N LYS A 202 18.14 2.32 -13.22
CA LYS A 202 19.44 3.01 -13.31
C LYS A 202 19.37 4.41 -13.94
N ASN A 203 18.19 4.81 -14.43
CA ASN A 203 17.97 6.13 -15.04
C ASN A 203 17.42 7.15 -14.03
N LEU A 204 17.22 6.75 -12.78
CA LEU A 204 16.82 7.67 -11.71
C LEU A 204 17.95 8.63 -11.34
N PRO A 205 17.62 9.85 -10.90
CA PRO A 205 18.62 10.71 -10.24
C PRO A 205 19.23 10.01 -9.02
N ALA A 206 20.48 10.37 -8.71
CA ALA A 206 21.15 9.83 -7.53
C ALA A 206 20.36 10.16 -6.24
N GLY A 207 20.35 9.23 -5.30
CA GLY A 207 19.69 9.37 -4.01
C GLY A 207 18.24 8.86 -3.97
N TYR A 208 17.67 8.42 -5.10
CA TYR A 208 16.37 7.75 -5.10
C TYR A 208 16.52 6.24 -4.97
N ALA A 209 15.66 5.63 -4.14
CA ALA A 209 15.66 4.21 -3.86
C ALA A 209 14.25 3.62 -3.88
N PRO A 210 14.09 2.30 -4.14
CA PRO A 210 12.80 1.63 -4.05
C PRO A 210 12.18 1.78 -2.65
N PHE A 211 10.98 2.35 -2.60
CA PHE A 211 10.28 2.65 -1.36
C PHE A 211 9.13 1.66 -1.11
N ASN A 212 8.39 1.31 -2.17
CA ASN A 212 7.44 0.19 -2.15
C ASN A 212 7.55 -0.64 -3.43
N VAL A 213 7.05 -1.86 -3.38
CA VAL A 213 6.87 -2.75 -4.51
C VAL A 213 5.54 -3.48 -4.37
N GLN A 214 4.71 -3.47 -5.43
CA GLN A 214 3.43 -4.15 -5.48
C GLN A 214 3.28 -4.96 -6.78
N VAL A 215 2.63 -6.13 -6.71
CA VAL A 215 2.23 -6.90 -7.89
C VAL A 215 0.79 -6.53 -8.25
N LEU A 216 0.62 -5.82 -9.35
CA LEU A 216 -0.67 -5.43 -9.88
C LEU A 216 -0.76 -5.89 -11.35
N ASP A 217 -1.85 -6.53 -11.74
CA ASP A 217 -2.07 -7.04 -13.11
C ASP A 217 -0.86 -7.85 -13.67
N ASN A 218 -0.25 -8.68 -12.81
CA ASN A 218 0.91 -9.53 -13.13
C ASN A 218 2.17 -8.75 -13.57
N LYS A 219 2.33 -7.55 -13.07
CA LYS A 219 3.51 -6.68 -13.22
C LYS A 219 3.93 -6.16 -11.85
N LEU A 220 5.19 -5.75 -11.74
CA LEU A 220 5.69 -5.06 -10.56
C LEU A 220 5.56 -3.56 -10.77
N PHE A 221 4.92 -2.88 -9.82
CA PHE A 221 4.97 -1.44 -9.69
C PHE A 221 5.86 -1.10 -8.50
N VAL A 222 6.86 -0.26 -8.76
CA VAL A 222 7.85 0.15 -7.75
C VAL A 222 7.76 1.65 -7.60
N THR A 223 7.56 2.11 -6.37
CA THR A 223 7.71 3.53 -6.03
C THR A 223 9.14 3.80 -5.58
N PHE A 224 9.61 5.01 -5.83
CA PHE A 224 10.93 5.46 -5.43
C PHE A 224 10.80 6.78 -4.67
N ALA A 225 11.50 6.88 -3.54
CA ALA A 225 11.60 8.09 -2.74
C ALA A 225 13.06 8.55 -2.60
N LEU A 226 13.26 9.81 -2.28
CA LEU A 226 14.58 10.38 -2.03
C LEU A 226 15.06 9.91 -0.66
N GLN A 227 16.27 9.34 -0.59
CA GLN A 227 16.87 8.86 0.65
C GLN A 227 17.40 10.04 1.50
N ASP A 228 17.29 9.90 2.80
CA ASP A 228 18.03 10.72 3.76
C ASP A 228 19.54 10.41 3.73
N SER A 229 20.32 11.13 4.52
CA SER A 229 21.79 10.95 4.56
C SER A 229 22.24 9.59 5.11
N THR A 230 21.35 8.86 5.77
CA THR A 230 21.61 7.52 6.33
C THR A 230 21.05 6.40 5.46
N ALA A 231 20.36 6.75 4.37
CA ALA A 231 19.61 5.86 3.51
C ALA A 231 18.65 4.93 4.30
N HIS A 232 18.07 5.47 5.37
CA HIS A 232 17.10 4.79 6.23
C HIS A 232 15.68 5.31 5.95
N ASP A 233 15.50 6.62 5.98
CA ASP A 233 14.21 7.26 5.80
C ASP A 233 14.17 8.09 4.52
N ASP A 234 12.98 8.39 4.05
CA ASP A 234 12.77 9.25 2.90
C ASP A 234 12.89 10.73 3.28
N VAL A 235 13.11 11.55 2.25
CA VAL A 235 13.06 13.01 2.36
C VAL A 235 11.84 13.49 1.58
N ALA A 236 10.76 13.74 2.31
CA ALA A 236 9.55 14.28 1.73
C ALA A 236 9.77 15.67 1.10
N GLY A 237 9.04 15.95 0.06
CA GLY A 237 9.07 17.23 -0.65
C GLY A 237 8.39 17.15 -2.01
N PRO A 238 7.77 18.24 -2.49
CA PRO A 238 7.08 18.28 -3.76
C PRO A 238 7.98 17.83 -4.92
N GLY A 239 7.56 16.82 -5.67
CA GLY A 239 8.32 16.23 -6.77
C GLY A 239 9.34 15.16 -6.34
N ASN A 240 9.45 14.83 -5.05
CA ASN A 240 10.35 13.79 -4.56
C ASN A 240 9.71 12.40 -4.70
N GLY A 241 9.57 11.92 -5.93
CA GLY A 241 9.05 10.59 -6.18
C GLY A 241 9.06 10.16 -7.62
N PHE A 242 9.06 8.84 -7.82
CA PHE A 242 8.88 8.19 -9.11
C PHE A 242 8.05 6.93 -8.94
N VAL A 243 7.37 6.51 -10.00
CA VAL A 243 6.67 5.23 -10.08
C VAL A 243 7.03 4.56 -11.39
N ASP A 244 7.58 3.35 -11.32
CA ASP A 244 7.97 2.56 -12.47
C ASP A 244 7.24 1.22 -12.53
N GLU A 245 6.98 0.76 -13.74
CA GLU A 245 6.45 -0.55 -14.06
C GLU A 245 7.58 -1.46 -14.54
N PHE A 246 7.69 -2.66 -13.95
CA PHE A 246 8.64 -3.71 -14.34
C PHE A 246 7.91 -5.01 -14.66
N ASP A 247 8.55 -5.87 -15.46
CA ASP A 247 8.12 -7.27 -15.53
C ASP A 247 8.54 -8.04 -14.26
N LEU A 248 8.04 -9.26 -14.10
CA LEU A 248 8.37 -10.11 -12.95
C LEU A 248 9.84 -10.57 -12.91
N GLN A 249 10.63 -10.28 -13.93
CA GLN A 249 12.07 -10.53 -14.02
C GLN A 249 12.90 -9.29 -13.63
N GLY A 250 12.25 -8.15 -13.35
CA GLY A 250 12.89 -6.90 -12.98
C GLY A 250 13.37 -6.05 -14.15
N HIS A 251 12.85 -6.29 -15.38
CA HIS A 251 13.13 -5.41 -16.51
C HIS A 251 12.14 -4.25 -16.51
N LEU A 252 12.67 -3.03 -16.60
CA LEU A 252 11.87 -1.82 -16.69
C LEU A 252 11.02 -1.84 -17.97
N LEU A 253 9.71 -1.66 -17.82
CA LEU A 253 8.74 -1.59 -18.90
C LEU A 253 8.34 -0.15 -19.20
N ALA A 254 8.04 0.64 -18.17
CA ALA A 254 7.59 2.02 -18.31
C ALA A 254 7.91 2.86 -17.05
N ARG A 255 8.06 4.18 -17.25
CA ARG A 255 7.98 5.19 -16.21
C ARG A 255 6.54 5.69 -16.15
N VAL A 256 5.79 5.29 -15.11
CA VAL A 256 4.37 5.68 -14.94
C VAL A 256 4.26 7.12 -14.46
N ALA A 257 5.09 7.53 -13.50
CA ALA A 257 5.07 8.87 -12.96
C ALA A 257 6.46 9.35 -12.55
N SER A 258 6.69 10.67 -12.65
CA SER A 258 7.98 11.30 -12.39
C SER A 258 7.81 12.69 -11.81
N GLY A 259 8.20 12.88 -10.56
CA GLY A 259 8.08 14.19 -9.90
C GLY A 259 6.65 14.74 -9.89
N GLY A 260 6.47 16.01 -10.18
CA GLY A 260 5.15 16.63 -10.25
C GLY A 260 4.42 16.58 -8.91
N PRO A 261 3.24 15.93 -8.82
CA PRO A 261 2.49 15.81 -7.57
C PRO A 261 3.02 14.74 -6.61
N LEU A 262 4.02 13.93 -7.01
CA LEU A 262 4.57 12.88 -6.14
C LEU A 262 5.37 13.48 -4.99
N ASP A 263 5.16 12.93 -3.80
CA ASP A 263 5.86 13.31 -2.57
C ASP A 263 6.06 12.06 -1.70
N SER A 264 7.22 11.41 -1.82
CA SER A 264 7.51 10.13 -1.16
C SER A 264 6.39 9.09 -1.36
N PRO A 265 6.08 8.68 -2.61
CA PRO A 265 4.97 7.77 -2.89
C PRO A 265 5.23 6.38 -2.32
N TRP A 266 4.25 5.80 -1.61
CA TRP A 266 4.31 4.44 -1.09
C TRP A 266 3.10 3.59 -1.50
N GLY A 267 1.89 4.00 -1.15
CA GLY A 267 0.66 3.23 -1.41
C GLY A 267 0.36 3.05 -2.89
N LEU A 268 0.05 1.84 -3.32
CA LEU A 268 -0.28 1.51 -4.71
C LEU A 268 -1.49 0.59 -4.78
N ALA A 269 -2.50 0.98 -5.55
CA ALA A 269 -3.66 0.12 -5.82
C ALA A 269 -4.26 0.39 -7.20
N ILE A 270 -4.86 -0.61 -7.82
CA ILE A 270 -5.76 -0.37 -8.96
C ILE A 270 -7.12 0.09 -8.42
N ALA A 271 -7.59 1.23 -8.87
CA ALA A 271 -8.88 1.78 -8.47
C ALA A 271 -10.02 0.82 -8.84
N PRO A 272 -10.92 0.46 -7.92
CA PRO A 272 -12.10 -0.33 -8.25
C PRO A 272 -12.95 0.32 -9.35
N SER A 273 -13.65 -0.46 -10.14
CA SER A 273 -14.52 0.05 -11.21
C SER A 273 -15.61 1.02 -10.71
N SER A 274 -15.96 0.93 -9.42
CA SER A 274 -16.89 1.85 -8.74
C SER A 274 -16.33 3.25 -8.50
N PHE A 275 -15.01 3.48 -8.73
CA PHE A 275 -14.36 4.77 -8.52
C PHE A 275 -14.60 5.78 -9.66
N GLY A 276 -15.65 5.57 -10.47
CA GLY A 276 -16.13 6.50 -11.48
C GLY A 276 -15.09 6.79 -12.55
N THR A 277 -14.66 8.05 -12.66
CA THR A 277 -13.67 8.47 -13.67
C THR A 277 -12.27 7.88 -13.44
N PHE A 278 -11.98 7.40 -12.24
CA PHE A 278 -10.69 6.78 -11.87
C PHE A 278 -10.71 5.25 -11.95
N GLY A 279 -11.86 4.64 -12.23
CA GLY A 279 -11.99 3.17 -12.24
C GLY A 279 -11.03 2.50 -13.21
N GLY A 280 -10.13 1.63 -12.68
CA GLY A 280 -9.09 0.94 -13.43
C GLY A 280 -7.77 1.70 -13.56
N ASP A 281 -7.66 2.93 -13.05
CA ASP A 281 -6.41 3.68 -12.99
C ASP A 281 -5.55 3.21 -11.80
N LEU A 282 -4.26 3.46 -11.86
CA LEU A 282 -3.35 3.27 -10.73
C LEU A 282 -3.53 4.42 -9.75
N LEU A 283 -3.89 4.10 -8.52
CA LEU A 283 -3.84 5.02 -7.40
C LEU A 283 -2.44 4.98 -6.78
N VAL A 284 -1.88 6.16 -6.53
CA VAL A 284 -0.58 6.36 -5.89
C VAL A 284 -0.81 7.24 -4.66
N GLY A 285 -0.53 6.70 -3.47
CA GLY A 285 -0.61 7.42 -2.21
C GLY A 285 0.74 7.98 -1.83
N ASN A 286 0.79 9.26 -1.52
CA ASN A 286 1.98 9.95 -1.06
C ASN A 286 2.09 9.89 0.47
N PHE A 287 3.20 9.40 0.97
CA PHE A 287 3.51 9.50 2.40
C PHE A 287 3.75 10.96 2.79
N GLY A 288 4.49 11.72 1.96
CA GLY A 288 4.96 13.04 2.31
C GLY A 288 3.85 14.10 2.47
N ASP A 289 2.90 14.19 1.53
CA ASP A 289 1.83 15.20 1.62
C ASP A 289 0.44 14.61 1.89
N GLY A 290 0.32 13.28 1.92
CA GLY A 290 -0.92 12.55 2.23
C GLY A 290 -1.97 12.57 1.11
N THR A 291 -1.64 13.04 -0.08
CA THR A 291 -2.55 13.04 -1.23
C THR A 291 -2.56 11.70 -1.95
N ILE A 292 -3.59 11.47 -2.78
CA ILE A 292 -3.71 10.26 -3.59
C ILE A 292 -3.95 10.67 -5.03
N GLU A 293 -3.00 10.32 -5.89
CA GLU A 293 -3.05 10.57 -7.32
C GLU A 293 -3.55 9.36 -8.10
N ALA A 294 -4.18 9.62 -9.24
CA ALA A 294 -4.56 8.59 -10.20
C ALA A 294 -3.80 8.75 -11.51
N TYR A 295 -3.29 7.64 -12.04
CA TYR A 295 -2.58 7.56 -13.31
C TYR A 295 -3.23 6.52 -14.22
N ASN A 296 -3.49 6.89 -15.47
CA ASN A 296 -4.06 5.97 -16.46
C ASN A 296 -2.97 5.07 -17.03
N LEU A 297 -3.03 3.77 -16.73
CA LEU A 297 -2.03 2.78 -17.13
C LEU A 297 -1.98 2.44 -18.63
N LYS A 298 -2.84 3.04 -19.46
CA LYS A 298 -2.76 2.87 -20.92
C LYS A 298 -1.84 3.87 -21.60
N ASN A 299 -1.61 5.01 -20.94
CA ASN A 299 -0.85 6.12 -21.51
C ASN A 299 0.03 6.87 -20.49
N ASP A 300 0.11 6.36 -19.25
CA ASP A 300 0.90 6.89 -18.14
C ASP A 300 0.60 8.38 -17.85
N GLN A 301 -0.66 8.80 -18.07
CA GLN A 301 -1.06 10.17 -17.82
C GLN A 301 -1.66 10.34 -16.45
N PHE A 302 -1.26 11.42 -15.78
CA PHE A 302 -1.93 11.89 -14.57
C PHE A 302 -3.39 12.24 -14.88
N VAL A 303 -4.31 11.67 -14.14
CA VAL A 303 -5.77 11.86 -14.30
C VAL A 303 -6.29 12.91 -13.33
N GLY A 304 -5.79 12.92 -12.10
CA GLY A 304 -6.21 13.85 -11.05
C GLY A 304 -5.97 13.27 -9.66
N ASN A 305 -6.32 14.07 -8.65
CA ASN A 305 -6.31 13.66 -7.25
C ASN A 305 -7.68 13.15 -6.83
N LEU A 306 -7.72 12.22 -5.87
CA LEU A 306 -8.95 11.90 -5.18
C LEU A 306 -9.42 13.11 -4.35
N THR A 307 -10.69 13.50 -4.49
CA THR A 307 -11.24 14.70 -3.85
C THR A 307 -12.44 14.37 -2.95
N ASP A 308 -12.63 15.15 -1.90
CA ASP A 308 -13.82 15.11 -1.05
C ASP A 308 -15.08 15.67 -1.74
N ALA A 309 -16.21 15.63 -1.06
CA ALA A 309 -17.48 16.15 -1.59
C ALA A 309 -17.47 17.67 -1.86
N SER A 310 -16.51 18.41 -1.32
CA SER A 310 -16.29 19.84 -1.56
C SER A 310 -15.36 20.10 -2.74
N GLY A 311 -14.75 19.05 -3.31
CA GLY A 311 -13.78 19.14 -4.40
C GLY A 311 -12.36 19.44 -3.95
N ASN A 312 -12.06 19.38 -2.65
CA ASN A 312 -10.70 19.50 -2.14
C ASN A 312 -9.98 18.15 -2.23
N PRO A 313 -8.66 18.11 -2.49
CA PRO A 313 -7.90 16.88 -2.37
C PRO A 313 -8.11 16.24 -0.99
N ILE A 314 -8.31 14.93 -0.97
CA ILE A 314 -8.25 14.16 0.27
C ILE A 314 -6.79 14.15 0.71
N VAL A 315 -6.55 14.48 1.98
CA VAL A 315 -5.22 14.46 2.61
C VAL A 315 -5.28 13.55 3.83
N ILE A 316 -4.51 12.48 3.79
CA ILE A 316 -4.34 11.51 4.87
C ILE A 316 -2.87 11.63 5.31
N PRO A 317 -2.57 12.34 6.42
CA PRO A 317 -1.19 12.56 6.85
C PRO A 317 -0.43 11.24 7.03
N ASP A 318 0.81 11.19 6.59
CA ASP A 318 1.70 10.02 6.71
C ASP A 318 1.06 8.74 6.16
N LEU A 319 0.50 8.85 4.93
CA LEU A 319 -0.22 7.79 4.23
C LEU A 319 0.71 6.66 3.79
N TRP A 320 0.41 5.43 4.22
CA TRP A 320 1.15 4.25 3.81
C TRP A 320 0.39 3.42 2.77
N GLU A 321 -0.33 2.38 3.18
CA GLU A 321 -0.93 1.42 2.26
C GLU A 321 -2.20 1.94 1.57
N LEU A 322 -2.40 1.47 0.35
CA LEU A 322 -3.68 1.50 -0.36
C LEU A 322 -3.99 0.08 -0.85
N ILE A 323 -5.13 -0.47 -0.43
CA ILE A 323 -5.51 -1.84 -0.81
C ILE A 323 -7.04 -1.96 -0.99
N PRO A 324 -7.54 -2.60 -2.06
CA PRO A 324 -8.97 -2.89 -2.16
C PRO A 324 -9.39 -3.96 -1.15
N GLY A 325 -10.66 -4.03 -0.80
CA GLY A 325 -11.17 -5.15 0.00
C GLY A 325 -11.31 -6.45 -0.79
N ASN A 326 -11.54 -7.57 -0.08
CA ASN A 326 -11.61 -8.90 -0.69
C ASN A 326 -13.04 -9.50 -0.77
N ASN A 327 -14.08 -8.75 -0.42
CA ASN A 327 -15.48 -9.20 -0.27
C ASN A 327 -15.68 -10.34 0.77
N GLY A 328 -14.67 -10.60 1.58
CA GLY A 328 -14.72 -11.50 2.72
C GLY A 328 -14.63 -10.72 4.03
N SER A 329 -13.70 -11.11 4.89
CA SER A 329 -13.47 -10.45 6.17
C SER A 329 -12.55 -9.23 6.07
N ALA A 330 -11.95 -8.96 4.90
CA ALA A 330 -11.19 -7.75 4.61
C ALA A 330 -12.01 -6.78 3.72
N GLY A 331 -13.25 -6.54 4.06
CA GLY A 331 -14.07 -5.48 3.52
C GLY A 331 -14.54 -5.65 2.06
N ASN A 332 -15.20 -4.62 1.57
CA ASN A 332 -15.79 -4.59 0.23
C ASN A 332 -14.73 -4.28 -0.83
N SER A 333 -14.70 -5.03 -1.93
CA SER A 333 -13.75 -4.84 -3.05
C SER A 333 -13.99 -3.54 -3.85
N ASN A 334 -15.10 -2.87 -3.65
CA ASN A 334 -15.38 -1.55 -4.22
C ASN A 334 -14.91 -0.39 -3.33
N THR A 335 -14.12 -0.68 -2.31
CA THR A 335 -13.59 0.26 -1.33
C THR A 335 -12.07 0.12 -1.31
N ILE A 336 -11.35 1.23 -1.26
CA ILE A 336 -9.91 1.24 -0.95
C ILE A 336 -9.76 1.45 0.55
N TYR A 337 -8.95 0.60 1.17
CA TYR A 337 -8.54 0.73 2.57
C TYR A 337 -7.15 1.31 2.62
N PHE A 338 -6.84 2.03 3.69
CA PHE A 338 -5.55 2.69 3.86
C PHE A 338 -5.04 2.57 5.29
N THR A 339 -3.74 2.64 5.45
CA THR A 339 -3.05 2.84 6.72
C THR A 339 -2.33 4.18 6.71
N SER A 340 -2.12 4.74 7.89
CA SER A 340 -1.47 6.04 8.05
C SER A 340 -0.80 6.12 9.42
N GLY A 341 0.45 6.62 9.44
CA GLY A 341 1.28 6.80 10.63
C GLY A 341 1.13 8.18 11.27
N VAL A 342 -0.06 8.76 11.25
CA VAL A 342 -0.36 10.15 11.61
C VAL A 342 0.54 10.78 12.67
N GLN A 343 0.85 12.06 12.48
CA GLN A 343 1.70 12.87 13.36
C GLN A 343 3.16 12.40 13.46
N ASP A 344 3.85 12.44 12.34
CA ASP A 344 5.25 12.03 12.22
C ASP A 344 5.44 10.59 12.76
N GLU A 345 4.55 9.68 12.35
CA GLU A 345 4.57 8.24 12.65
C GLU A 345 4.41 7.86 14.14
N MET A 346 3.97 8.82 14.97
CA MET A 346 3.79 8.57 16.41
C MET A 346 2.46 7.93 16.78
N HIS A 347 1.50 7.91 15.84
CA HIS A 347 0.15 7.41 16.02
C HIS A 347 -0.29 6.56 14.82
N GLY A 348 -1.49 6.00 14.87
CA GLY A 348 -1.97 5.12 13.81
C GLY A 348 -3.45 5.28 13.48
N LEU A 349 -3.71 5.16 12.18
CA LEU A 349 -5.04 5.17 11.62
C LEU A 349 -5.15 4.10 10.52
N PHE A 350 -6.21 3.29 10.60
CA PHE A 350 -6.70 2.44 9.51
C PHE A 350 -8.08 2.93 9.09
N GLY A 351 -8.26 3.16 7.80
CA GLY A 351 -9.50 3.72 7.29
C GLY A 351 -9.87 3.21 5.90
N SER A 352 -10.91 3.81 5.34
CA SER A 352 -11.41 3.45 4.02
C SER A 352 -11.85 4.67 3.21
N LEU A 353 -11.79 4.52 1.88
CA LEU A 353 -12.24 5.48 0.89
C LEU A 353 -13.28 4.83 -0.01
N THR A 354 -14.45 5.46 -0.10
CA THR A 354 -15.54 5.02 -0.97
C THR A 354 -15.93 6.12 -1.92
N ALA A 355 -16.18 5.78 -3.19
CA ALA A 355 -16.70 6.74 -4.15
C ALA A 355 -18.12 7.14 -3.79
N ASN A 356 -18.42 8.43 -3.82
CA ASN A 356 -19.75 8.95 -3.64
C ASN A 356 -20.60 8.66 -4.90
N PRO A 357 -21.89 8.36 -4.77
CA PRO A 357 -22.77 8.24 -5.93
C PRO A 357 -22.72 9.53 -6.77
N THR A 358 -22.46 9.39 -8.07
CA THR A 358 -22.62 10.53 -8.98
C THR A 358 -24.08 10.98 -8.96
N PRO A 359 -24.38 12.27 -8.79
CA PRO A 359 -25.75 12.77 -8.86
C PRO A 359 -26.37 12.34 -10.19
N SER A 360 -27.48 11.60 -10.14
CA SER A 360 -28.26 11.30 -11.35
C SER A 360 -28.71 12.63 -11.95
N PRO A 361 -28.62 12.85 -13.27
CA PRO A 361 -29.20 14.04 -13.89
C PRO A 361 -30.64 14.12 -13.46
N ALA A 362 -31.04 15.17 -12.74
CA ALA A 362 -32.43 15.39 -12.38
C ALA A 362 -33.26 15.38 -13.67
N ALA A 363 -34.22 14.49 -13.75
CA ALA A 363 -35.20 14.50 -14.81
C ALA A 363 -35.88 15.88 -14.74
N LEU A 364 -35.60 16.74 -15.70
CA LEU A 364 -36.31 17.98 -15.87
C LEU A 364 -37.73 17.61 -16.30
N THR A 365 -38.59 17.37 -15.32
CA THR A 365 -40.06 17.34 -15.55
C THR A 365 -40.48 18.78 -15.70
N GLY A 366 -40.37 19.29 -16.94
CA GLY A 366 -41.02 20.52 -17.36
C GLY A 366 -42.53 20.30 -17.35
N THR A 367 -43.19 20.77 -16.32
CA THR A 367 -44.65 21.00 -16.37
C THR A 367 -44.87 22.30 -17.07
N ASP A 368 -44.96 22.27 -18.41
CA ASP A 368 -45.59 23.33 -19.18
C ASP A 368 -47.10 23.30 -18.91
N SER A 369 -47.52 24.06 -17.91
CA SER A 369 -48.96 24.39 -17.77
C SER A 369 -49.30 25.54 -18.70
N HIS A 370 -49.64 25.22 -19.94
CA HIS A 370 -50.36 26.16 -20.77
C HIS A 370 -51.76 26.43 -20.19
N HIS A 371 -51.91 27.58 -19.56
CA HIS A 371 -53.19 28.14 -19.23
C HIS A 371 -53.71 28.86 -20.52
N MET A 372 -54.57 28.23 -21.25
CA MET A 372 -55.39 28.90 -22.26
C MET A 372 -56.59 29.54 -21.54
N THR A 373 -56.61 30.87 -21.50
CA THR A 373 -57.85 31.61 -21.24
C THR A 373 -58.39 32.07 -22.57
N GLY A 374 -59.65 31.59 -22.87
CA GLY A 374 -60.48 32.03 -23.95
C GLY A 374 -61.18 33.35 -23.64
#